data_49d35aa18949905faa8895b5e6e0ce9f
#
_entry.id   49d35aa18949905faa8895b5e6e0ce9f
#
_cell.length_a   1.000
_cell.length_b   1.000
_cell.length_c   1.000
_cell.angle_alpha   90.00
_cell.angle_beta   90.00
_cell.angle_gamma   90.00
#
_symmetry.space_group_name_H-M   'P 1'
#
loop_
_entity.id
_entity.type
_entity.pdbx_description
1 polymer ?
#
loop_
_entity_poly.entity_id
_entity_poly.type
_entity_poly.pdbx_seq_one_letter_code
_entity_poly.pdbx_strand_id
1 'polypeptide(L)'
;MTQPDYDLVILGGGLAGGLLARQMRLTRPDLRVLCLERATDTAYKVGESTVELFSNYLIRKLGLTTYLYENHLPKNGLRFFFDNEQKNARLEQMSEIGSSGLPFHPSFQLDRSTFERELRDGSARLGADIL
;
A
#
# COMPACT_ATOMS: atom_id res chain seq x y z
N MET A 1 -20.51 -26.61 21.57
CA MET A 1 -19.72 -26.13 20.42
C MET A 1 -18.54 -25.33 20.97
N THR A 2 -17.32 -25.76 20.70
CA THR A 2 -16.14 -24.99 21.07
C THR A 2 -16.14 -23.68 20.27
N GLN A 3 -15.95 -22.56 20.94
CA GLN A 3 -15.76 -21.28 20.23
C GLN A 3 -14.55 -21.40 19.31
N PRO A 4 -14.60 -20.86 18.08
CA PRO A 4 -13.43 -20.83 17.22
C PRO A 4 -12.32 -20.02 17.86
N ASP A 5 -11.08 -20.39 17.63
CA ASP A 5 -9.93 -19.66 18.20
C ASP A 5 -9.77 -18.26 17.60
N TYR A 6 -10.26 -18.05 16.37
CA TYR A 6 -10.25 -16.78 15.66
C TYR A 6 -11.58 -16.45 15.01
N ASP A 7 -11.92 -15.17 14.97
CA ASP A 7 -13.14 -14.66 14.34
C ASP A 7 -12.89 -14.33 12.86
N LEU A 8 -11.64 -14.03 12.48
CA LEU A 8 -11.19 -13.76 11.12
C LEU A 8 -9.82 -14.39 10.86
N VAL A 9 -9.74 -15.18 9.80
CA VAL A 9 -8.47 -15.73 9.29
C VAL A 9 -8.20 -15.17 7.90
N ILE A 10 -7.03 -14.53 7.73
CA ILE A 10 -6.56 -13.93 6.47
C ILE A 10 -5.46 -14.83 5.91
N LEU A 11 -5.65 -15.30 4.68
CA LEU A 11 -4.66 -16.14 3.99
C LEU A 11 -3.82 -15.25 3.04
N GLY A 12 -2.56 -15.07 3.40
CA GLY A 12 -1.59 -14.22 2.72
C GLY A 12 -1.38 -12.89 3.41
N GLY A 13 -0.18 -12.67 3.95
CA GLY A 13 0.23 -11.45 4.66
C GLY A 13 0.93 -10.41 3.76
N GLY A 14 0.75 -10.50 2.43
CA GLY A 14 1.21 -9.48 1.49
C GLY A 14 0.40 -8.18 1.61
N LEU A 15 0.51 -7.30 0.61
CA LEU A 15 -0.11 -5.97 0.65
C LEU A 15 -1.60 -6.02 1.04
N ALA A 16 -2.40 -6.80 0.35
CA ALA A 16 -3.85 -6.84 0.59
C ALA A 16 -4.20 -7.41 1.97
N GLY A 17 -3.56 -8.53 2.35
CA GLY A 17 -3.82 -9.16 3.65
C GLY A 17 -3.33 -8.32 4.82
N GLY A 18 -2.15 -7.71 4.70
CA GLY A 18 -1.61 -6.80 5.72
C GLY A 18 -2.49 -5.55 5.91
N LEU A 19 -2.99 -4.97 4.80
CA LEU A 19 -3.92 -3.84 4.86
C LEU A 19 -5.25 -4.25 5.53
N LEU A 20 -5.78 -5.41 5.18
CA LEU A 20 -7.01 -5.93 5.78
C LEU A 20 -6.82 -6.21 7.27
N ALA A 21 -5.73 -6.89 7.66
CA ALA A 21 -5.43 -7.18 9.06
C ALA A 21 -5.38 -5.88 9.88
N ARG A 22 -4.64 -4.87 9.40
CA ARG A 22 -4.55 -3.55 10.05
C ARG A 22 -5.91 -2.87 10.14
N GLN A 23 -6.66 -2.84 9.05
CA GLN A 23 -7.99 -2.20 9.04
C GLN A 23 -8.93 -2.89 10.04
N MET A 24 -8.96 -4.21 10.07
CA MET A 24 -9.82 -4.96 11.01
C MET A 24 -9.45 -4.66 12.45
N ARG A 25 -8.18 -4.63 12.79
CA ARG A 25 -7.73 -4.29 14.15
C ARG A 25 -8.07 -2.85 14.57
N LEU A 26 -8.06 -1.91 13.61
CA LEU A 26 -8.44 -0.50 13.87
C LEU A 26 -9.95 -0.31 14.00
N THR A 27 -10.75 -1.04 13.22
CA THR A 27 -12.20 -0.82 13.16
C THR A 27 -13.01 -1.80 14.01
N ARG A 28 -12.47 -2.98 14.28
CA ARG A 28 -13.10 -4.06 15.05
C ARG A 28 -12.09 -4.67 16.02
N PRO A 29 -11.67 -3.92 17.03
CA PRO A 29 -10.70 -4.40 18.03
C PRO A 29 -11.21 -5.57 18.87
N ASP A 30 -12.52 -5.83 18.84
CA ASP A 30 -13.18 -6.96 19.47
C ASP A 30 -12.90 -8.31 18.79
N LEU A 31 -12.56 -8.30 17.49
CA LEU A 31 -12.31 -9.53 16.74
C LEU A 31 -10.90 -10.07 16.97
N ARG A 32 -10.78 -11.38 17.10
CA ARG A 32 -9.50 -12.10 17.07
C ARG A 32 -9.11 -12.34 15.63
N VAL A 33 -8.04 -11.71 15.17
CA VAL A 33 -7.60 -11.74 13.78
C VAL A 33 -6.31 -12.53 13.67
N LEU A 34 -6.31 -13.55 12.81
CA LEU A 34 -5.12 -14.30 12.41
C LEU A 34 -4.79 -13.97 10.95
N CYS A 35 -3.54 -13.67 10.67
CA CYS A 35 -3.01 -13.54 9.31
C CYS A 35 -1.90 -14.58 9.10
N LEU A 36 -2.10 -15.47 8.14
CA LEU A 36 -1.15 -16.51 7.78
C LEU A 36 -0.35 -16.08 6.56
N GLU A 37 0.98 -16.05 6.68
CA GLU A 37 1.89 -15.76 5.57
C GLU A 37 2.93 -16.87 5.43
N ARG A 38 3.01 -17.43 4.25
CA ARG A 38 3.96 -18.50 3.96
C ARG A 38 5.41 -18.04 3.95
N ALA A 39 5.65 -16.79 3.52
CA ALA A 39 6.98 -16.25 3.42
C ALA A 39 7.42 -15.63 4.75
N THR A 40 8.53 -16.08 5.28
CA THR A 40 9.15 -15.53 6.50
C THR A 40 9.76 -14.15 6.26
N ASP A 41 10.21 -13.89 5.03
CA ASP A 41 10.84 -12.63 4.63
C ASP A 41 9.98 -11.83 3.66
N THR A 42 10.08 -10.51 3.75
CA THR A 42 9.54 -9.59 2.74
C THR A 42 10.61 -9.36 1.67
N ALA A 43 10.57 -10.14 0.60
CA ALA A 43 11.43 -9.91 -0.56
C ALA A 43 10.97 -8.67 -1.35
N TYR A 44 11.88 -8.13 -2.15
CA TYR A 44 11.54 -7.09 -3.13
C TYR A 44 10.38 -7.54 -4.03
N LYS A 45 9.41 -6.66 -4.23
CA LYS A 45 8.23 -6.92 -5.08
C LYS A 45 7.94 -5.71 -5.95
N VAL A 46 7.49 -5.95 -7.16
CA VAL A 46 6.94 -4.92 -8.05
C VAL A 46 5.60 -4.39 -7.54
N GLY A 47 5.13 -3.28 -8.09
CA GLY A 47 3.88 -2.63 -7.67
C GLY A 47 4.11 -1.53 -6.65
N GLU A 48 5.17 -0.78 -6.81
CA GLU A 48 5.64 0.29 -5.93
C GLU A 48 4.88 1.59 -6.12
N SER A 49 4.46 1.87 -7.36
CA SER A 49 3.78 3.11 -7.73
C SER A 49 2.32 3.06 -7.31
N THR A 50 1.90 4.01 -6.48
CA THR A 50 0.51 4.12 -6.01
C THR A 50 -0.23 5.25 -6.70
N VAL A 51 -1.53 5.30 -6.46
CA VAL A 51 -2.42 6.38 -6.90
C VAL A 51 -3.00 7.12 -5.69
N GLU A 52 -3.50 8.32 -5.90
CA GLU A 52 -3.99 9.23 -4.87
C GLU A 52 -5.11 8.60 -4.02
N LEU A 53 -5.99 7.83 -4.64
CA LEU A 53 -7.08 7.13 -3.95
C LEU A 53 -6.54 6.12 -2.92
N PHE A 54 -5.51 5.35 -3.30
CA PHE A 54 -4.89 4.39 -2.41
C PHE A 54 -4.15 5.09 -1.27
N SER A 55 -3.40 6.14 -1.56
CA SER A 55 -2.70 6.92 -0.54
C SER A 55 -3.66 7.59 0.44
N ASN A 56 -4.79 8.08 -0.04
CA ASN A 56 -5.84 8.63 0.82
C ASN A 56 -6.41 7.57 1.78
N TYR A 57 -6.61 6.35 1.31
CA TYR A 57 -6.99 5.21 2.15
C TYR A 57 -5.95 4.92 3.23
N LEU A 58 -4.66 4.83 2.87
CA LEU A 58 -3.56 4.61 3.82
C LEU A 58 -3.50 5.69 4.90
N ILE A 59 -3.67 6.93 4.50
CA ILE A 59 -3.59 8.10 5.39
C ILE A 59 -4.82 8.15 6.31
N ARG A 60 -6.02 8.18 5.72
CA ARG A 60 -7.25 8.48 6.47
C ARG A 60 -7.85 7.29 7.19
N LYS A 61 -7.70 6.09 6.64
CA LYS A 61 -8.30 4.88 7.22
C LYS A 61 -7.32 4.09 8.07
N LEU A 62 -6.06 4.06 7.68
CA LEU A 62 -5.06 3.25 8.36
C LEU A 62 -4.08 4.06 9.23
N GLY A 63 -4.14 5.40 9.21
CA GLY A 63 -3.33 6.27 10.05
C GLY A 63 -1.84 6.23 9.75
N LEU A 64 -1.46 5.99 8.49
CA LEU A 64 -0.06 5.78 8.09
C LEU A 64 0.64 7.06 7.59
N THR A 65 0.12 8.25 7.87
CA THR A 65 0.65 9.52 7.35
C THR A 65 2.14 9.69 7.65
N THR A 66 2.51 9.69 8.91
CA THR A 66 3.91 9.89 9.36
C THR A 66 4.82 8.83 8.75
N TYR A 67 4.41 7.56 8.84
CA TYR A 67 5.18 6.44 8.30
C TYR A 67 5.47 6.59 6.80
N LEU A 68 4.46 6.98 6.01
CA LEU A 68 4.62 7.15 4.56
C LEU A 68 5.62 8.25 4.21
N TYR A 69 5.55 9.40 4.89
CA TYR A 69 6.46 10.51 4.63
C TYR A 69 7.89 10.26 5.12
N GLU A 70 8.07 9.46 6.15
CA GLU A 70 9.39 9.13 6.69
C GLU A 70 10.09 8.02 5.91
N ASN A 71 9.35 7.08 5.31
CA ASN A 71 9.90 5.86 4.75
C ASN A 71 9.72 5.68 3.25
N HIS A 72 8.89 6.51 2.61
CA HIS A 72 8.55 6.38 1.20
C HIS A 72 8.57 7.73 0.48
N LEU A 73 8.69 7.69 -0.84
CA LEU A 73 8.80 8.91 -1.65
C LEU A 73 7.42 9.43 -2.06
N PRO A 74 7.03 10.66 -1.70
CA PRO A 74 5.82 11.28 -2.24
C PRO A 74 5.95 11.50 -3.74
N LYS A 75 4.87 11.23 -4.46
CA LYS A 75 4.79 11.32 -5.91
C LYS A 75 3.63 12.24 -6.30
N ASN A 76 3.89 13.21 -7.15
CA ASN A 76 2.97 14.29 -7.47
C ASN A 76 2.28 14.09 -8.83
N GLY A 77 1.79 12.88 -9.10
CA GLY A 77 1.04 12.56 -10.29
C GLY A 77 1.83 11.76 -11.32
N LEU A 78 1.25 11.61 -12.48
CA LEU A 78 1.79 10.87 -13.64
C LEU A 78 1.82 11.79 -14.85
N ARG A 79 2.80 11.57 -15.72
CA ARG A 79 2.88 12.18 -17.04
C ARG A 79 2.95 11.10 -18.09
N PHE A 80 2.17 11.28 -19.15
CA PHE A 80 2.14 10.37 -20.29
C PHE A 80 2.63 11.13 -21.51
N PHE A 81 3.58 10.55 -22.20
CA PHE A 81 4.12 11.07 -23.44
C PHE A 81 3.72 10.18 -24.61
N PHE A 82 3.19 10.78 -25.66
CA PHE A 82 2.72 10.08 -26.84
C PHE A 82 3.63 10.42 -28.02
N ASP A 83 4.26 9.38 -28.55
CA ASP A 83 5.14 9.48 -29.70
C ASP A 83 4.33 9.66 -31.01
N ASN A 84 5.00 10.03 -32.10
CA ASN A 84 4.41 10.03 -33.44
C ASN A 84 4.27 8.62 -34.01
N GLU A 85 3.65 8.51 -35.19
CA GLU A 85 3.45 7.22 -35.85
C GLU A 85 4.77 6.51 -36.20
N GLN A 86 5.83 7.27 -36.51
CA GLN A 86 7.15 6.76 -36.86
C GLN A 86 7.98 6.35 -35.60
N LYS A 87 7.48 6.62 -34.40
CA LYS A 87 8.12 6.32 -33.11
C LYS A 87 9.55 6.86 -32.99
N ASN A 88 9.78 8.07 -33.48
CA ASN A 88 11.08 8.71 -33.51
C ASN A 88 11.05 10.19 -33.04
N ALA A 89 9.97 10.64 -32.44
CA ALA A 89 9.89 11.98 -31.89
C ALA A 89 10.84 12.13 -30.71
N ARG A 90 11.52 13.26 -30.64
CA ARG A 90 12.24 13.66 -29.44
C ARG A 90 11.23 14.01 -28.35
N LEU A 91 11.60 13.88 -27.06
CA LEU A 91 10.69 14.09 -25.95
C LEU A 91 9.96 15.46 -26.02
N GLU A 92 10.65 16.50 -26.45
CA GLU A 92 10.10 17.85 -26.60
C GLU A 92 9.07 17.99 -27.73
N GLN A 93 8.97 16.99 -28.59
CA GLN A 93 8.05 16.93 -29.74
C GLN A 93 6.85 16.02 -29.50
N MET A 94 6.87 15.28 -28.39
CA MET A 94 5.78 14.39 -28.01
C MET A 94 4.60 15.17 -27.42
N SER A 95 3.40 14.68 -27.69
CA SER A 95 2.21 15.16 -26.96
C SER A 95 2.27 14.68 -25.53
N GLU A 96 2.01 15.58 -24.59
CA GLU A 96 2.08 15.30 -23.16
C GLU A 96 0.70 15.45 -22.51
N ILE A 97 0.32 14.48 -21.68
CA ILE A 97 -0.83 14.56 -20.79
C ILE A 97 -0.35 14.30 -19.35
N GLY A 98 -0.66 15.20 -18.44
CA GLY A 98 -0.31 15.07 -17.03
C GLY A 98 -0.98 16.14 -16.18
N SER A 99 -0.81 16.06 -14.87
CA SER A 99 -1.30 17.09 -13.96
C SER A 99 -0.52 18.41 -14.16
N SER A 100 -1.25 19.51 -14.28
CA SER A 100 -0.66 20.86 -14.41
C SER A 100 -0.25 21.47 -13.07
N GLY A 101 -0.54 20.83 -11.94
CA GLY A 101 -0.21 21.30 -10.60
C GLY A 101 -0.05 20.14 -9.60
N LEU A 102 0.30 20.49 -8.37
CA LEU A 102 0.41 19.51 -7.29
C LEU A 102 -0.97 18.94 -6.96
N PRO A 103 -1.10 17.62 -6.78
CA PRO A 103 -2.35 17.00 -6.36
C PRO A 103 -2.69 17.43 -4.93
N PHE A 104 -3.99 17.50 -4.62
CA PHE A 104 -4.46 17.77 -3.27
C PHE A 104 -3.99 16.72 -2.25
N HIS A 105 -3.89 15.48 -2.69
CA HIS A 105 -3.27 14.38 -1.95
C HIS A 105 -2.17 13.77 -2.80
N PRO A 106 -0.93 13.66 -2.30
CA PRO A 106 0.12 12.97 -3.03
C PRO A 106 -0.17 11.47 -3.11
N SER A 107 0.28 10.84 -4.16
CA SER A 107 0.52 9.41 -4.17
C SER A 107 1.94 9.11 -3.65
N PHE A 108 2.30 7.84 -3.52
CA PHE A 108 3.63 7.44 -3.04
C PHE A 108 4.25 6.40 -3.96
N GLN A 109 5.56 6.45 -4.03
CA GLN A 109 6.39 5.34 -4.52
C GLN A 109 6.81 4.55 -3.29
N LEU A 110 6.28 3.33 -3.15
CA LEU A 110 6.52 2.48 -1.98
C LEU A 110 7.70 1.55 -2.21
N ASP A 111 8.55 1.38 -1.21
CA ASP A 111 9.30 0.14 -1.09
C ASP A 111 8.35 -0.94 -0.54
N ARG A 112 7.97 -1.86 -1.40
CA ARG A 112 6.98 -2.90 -1.08
C ARG A 112 7.46 -3.83 0.04
N SER A 113 8.74 -4.13 0.09
CA SER A 113 9.29 -5.02 1.13
C SER A 113 9.23 -4.37 2.50
N THR A 114 9.64 -3.12 2.60
CA THR A 114 9.58 -2.34 3.83
C THR A 114 8.15 -2.05 4.25
N PHE A 115 7.28 -1.69 3.31
CA PHE A 115 5.89 -1.40 3.59
C PHE A 115 5.10 -2.63 4.07
N GLU A 116 5.26 -3.79 3.42
CA GLU A 116 4.59 -5.02 3.83
C GLU A 116 5.07 -5.53 5.20
N ARG A 117 6.35 -5.31 5.54
CA ARG A 117 6.87 -5.59 6.87
C ARG A 117 6.19 -4.70 7.91
N GLU A 118 6.11 -3.39 7.69
CA GLU A 118 5.41 -2.49 8.60
C GLU A 118 3.92 -2.84 8.75
N LEU A 119 3.25 -3.27 7.68
CA LEU A 119 1.86 -3.72 7.80
C LEU A 119 1.72 -4.93 8.71
N ARG A 120 2.62 -5.91 8.63
CA ARG A 120 2.64 -7.08 9.52
C ARG A 120 2.94 -6.69 10.97
N ASP A 121 4.06 -6.00 11.17
CA ASP A 121 4.52 -5.59 12.49
C ASP A 121 3.51 -4.64 13.16
N GLY A 122 2.98 -3.69 12.40
CA GLY A 122 1.97 -2.76 12.84
C GLY A 122 0.64 -3.43 13.18
N SER A 123 0.24 -4.46 12.42
CA SER A 123 -0.96 -5.24 12.72
C SER A 123 -0.76 -6.09 13.98
N ALA A 124 0.42 -6.68 14.16
CA ALA A 124 0.76 -7.41 15.37
C ALA A 124 0.74 -6.49 16.61
N ARG A 125 1.32 -5.27 16.50
CA ARG A 125 1.23 -4.27 17.60
C ARG A 125 -0.22 -3.88 17.94
N LEU A 126 -1.14 -3.99 16.98
CA LEU A 126 -2.57 -3.76 17.19
C LEU A 126 -3.32 -5.02 17.68
N GLY A 127 -2.60 -6.13 17.90
CA GLY A 127 -3.16 -7.37 18.46
C GLY A 127 -3.69 -8.35 17.42
N ALA A 128 -3.22 -8.32 16.18
CA ALA A 128 -3.40 -9.42 15.25
C ALA A 128 -2.32 -10.48 15.47
N ASP A 129 -2.66 -11.75 15.35
CA ASP A 129 -1.70 -12.83 15.28
C ASP A 129 -1.19 -12.97 13.84
N ILE A 130 0.13 -12.93 13.67
CA ILE A 130 0.80 -13.05 12.37
C ILE A 130 1.68 -14.30 12.41
N LEU A 131 1.37 -15.30 11.60
CA LEU A 131 2.08 -16.59 11.52
C LEU A 131 2.50 -16.91 10.10
#